data_7e80e250d330797d5b6d5659cf15b0ce
#
_entry.id   7e80e250d330797d5b6d5659cf15b0ce
#
_cell.length_a   1.000
_cell.length_b   1.000
_cell.length_c   1.000
_cell.angle_alpha   90.00
_cell.angle_beta   90.00
_cell.angle_gamma   90.00
#
_symmetry.space_group_name_H-M   'P 1'
#
loop_
_entity.id
_entity.type
_entity.pdbx_description
1 polymer ?
#
loop_
_entity_poly.entity_id
_entity_poly.type
_entity_poly.pdbx_seq_one_letter_code
_entity_poly.pdbx_strand_id
1 'polypeptide(L)'
;MALSFLDRDRSVAAPGYSRWLVPPAALAIHLSIGQAYAFSVFKNPLLALHGADGSVWNLKEVGYIFSIAIAFLGISAALFGAWLEKAGPRRAMFYAAICFGAGFYVSALGAQMHSLPSIYLGYGVIGGIGLGLGYISPVSTLIKWFPDRPGLSTGLAIMGFGGGAMIGGPLASNLMAYFKSHGQAAIPATFIAMGTLYFVFMMFGVFTIRVPQPDWKPEGWTPAAKQSAMISTHNVDVQTAWKTPQFMLLWIVLCTNVTAGIGILEQASPMIQDLFKGTIGTAAAVGFVGLLSLFNMGGRFFWAAISDLIGRKATYFCFFSIGAVLYFVLPSLHSVFGFVAIACLLLSMYGGGFATIPAYLKDLFGGYNVSAIHGRLLTAWSTAGIVGPLIVNGILDHSVARGIPKQQAYPVILHIMSGLLVLGLLANLMVKPVAEKYWMPKA
;
A
#
# COMPACT_ATOMS: atom_id res chain seq x y z
N MET A 1 -21.09 9.92 26.34
CA MET A 1 -21.00 8.46 26.67
C MET A 1 -20.98 7.52 25.45
N ALA A 2 -21.55 7.87 24.31
CA ALA A 2 -21.79 6.92 23.20
C ALA A 2 -20.54 6.31 22.50
N LEU A 3 -19.34 6.85 22.65
CA LEU A 3 -18.14 6.36 21.97
C LEU A 3 -17.00 5.96 22.91
N SER A 4 -17.29 5.74 24.20
CA SER A 4 -16.24 5.34 25.17
C SER A 4 -15.56 4.00 24.83
N PHE A 5 -16.23 3.10 24.04
CA PHE A 5 -15.64 1.85 23.59
C PHE A 5 -14.42 2.05 22.66
N LEU A 6 -14.29 3.25 22.05
CA LEU A 6 -13.17 3.62 21.18
C LEU A 6 -11.94 4.05 21.98
N ASP A 7 -12.08 4.28 23.29
CA ASP A 7 -10.97 4.76 24.10
C ASP A 7 -9.84 3.73 24.16
N ARG A 8 -8.61 4.22 24.14
CA ARG A 8 -7.40 3.40 24.10
C ARG A 8 -7.39 2.36 25.22
N ASP A 9 -7.74 2.76 26.43
CA ASP A 9 -7.70 1.90 27.61
C ASP A 9 -8.67 0.70 27.50
N ARG A 10 -9.80 0.91 26.81
CA ARG A 10 -10.74 -0.18 26.51
C ARG A 10 -10.31 -1.12 25.39
N SER A 11 -9.26 -0.78 24.67
CA SER A 11 -8.64 -1.66 23.68
C SER A 11 -7.50 -2.50 24.25
N VAL A 12 -7.10 -2.28 25.51
CA VAL A 12 -6.05 -3.07 26.17
C VAL A 12 -6.53 -4.51 26.37
N ALA A 13 -5.68 -5.47 26.01
CA ALA A 13 -5.99 -6.88 26.12
C ALA A 13 -6.03 -7.33 27.58
N ALA A 14 -6.91 -8.28 27.89
CA ALA A 14 -6.92 -8.96 29.18
C ALA A 14 -5.64 -9.81 29.38
N PRO A 15 -5.24 -10.10 30.62
CA PRO A 15 -4.17 -11.06 30.89
C PRO A 15 -4.41 -12.39 30.19
N GLY A 16 -3.38 -13.00 29.63
CA GLY A 16 -3.49 -14.27 28.91
C GLY A 16 -4.04 -14.18 27.47
N TYR A 17 -4.28 -12.96 26.95
CA TYR A 17 -4.74 -12.79 25.58
C TYR A 17 -3.68 -13.22 24.56
N SER A 18 -4.03 -14.08 23.60
CA SER A 18 -3.13 -14.55 22.57
C SER A 18 -2.89 -13.46 21.52
N ARG A 19 -1.62 -13.09 21.30
CA ARG A 19 -1.23 -12.14 20.25
C ARG A 19 -1.64 -12.57 18.83
N TRP A 20 -1.85 -13.86 18.60
CA TRP A 20 -2.25 -14.40 17.30
C TRP A 20 -3.72 -14.11 16.93
N LEU A 21 -4.52 -13.60 17.86
CA LEU A 21 -5.87 -13.13 17.59
C LEU A 21 -5.92 -11.70 17.03
N VAL A 22 -4.77 -10.99 16.99
CA VAL A 22 -4.70 -9.61 16.50
C VAL A 22 -4.56 -9.53 14.97
N PRO A 23 -3.78 -10.40 14.28
CA PRO A 23 -3.65 -10.37 12.82
C PRO A 23 -4.97 -10.42 12.05
N PRO A 24 -6.00 -11.20 12.40
CA PRO A 24 -7.30 -11.17 11.73
C PRO A 24 -7.97 -9.79 11.74
N ALA A 25 -7.86 -9.04 12.85
CA ALA A 25 -8.37 -7.67 12.94
C ALA A 25 -7.64 -6.72 11.98
N ALA A 26 -6.32 -6.85 11.87
CA ALA A 26 -5.50 -6.09 10.94
C ALA A 26 -5.82 -6.44 9.48
N LEU A 27 -6.00 -7.73 9.18
CA LEU A 27 -6.38 -8.21 7.85
C LEU A 27 -7.74 -7.69 7.41
N ALA A 28 -8.72 -7.63 8.30
CA ALA A 28 -10.05 -7.09 7.99
C ALA A 28 -9.99 -5.64 7.48
N ILE A 29 -9.12 -4.82 8.09
CA ILE A 29 -8.87 -3.45 7.63
C ILE A 29 -8.10 -3.46 6.30
N HIS A 30 -6.97 -4.15 6.24
CA HIS A 30 -6.07 -4.08 5.10
C HIS A 30 -6.62 -4.73 3.83
N LEU A 31 -7.40 -5.81 3.92
CA LEU A 31 -8.11 -6.39 2.77
C LEU A 31 -9.14 -5.42 2.20
N SER A 32 -9.86 -4.70 3.09
CA SER A 32 -10.86 -3.72 2.66
C SER A 32 -10.20 -2.54 1.94
N ILE A 33 -9.22 -1.89 2.57
CA ILE A 33 -8.56 -0.72 1.98
C ILE A 33 -7.65 -1.09 0.80
N GLY A 34 -7.16 -2.33 0.73
CA GLY A 34 -6.37 -2.85 -0.39
C GLY A 34 -7.14 -2.95 -1.71
N GLN A 35 -8.48 -2.86 -1.66
CA GLN A 35 -9.33 -2.71 -2.84
C GLN A 35 -8.90 -1.52 -3.71
N ALA A 36 -8.27 -0.49 -3.15
CA ALA A 36 -7.79 0.65 -3.91
C ALA A 36 -6.93 0.24 -5.13
N TYR A 37 -6.17 -0.85 -5.04
CA TYR A 37 -5.40 -1.39 -6.17
C TYR A 37 -6.26 -2.05 -7.26
N ALA A 38 -7.53 -2.34 -7.01
CA ALA A 38 -8.48 -2.80 -8.00
C ALA A 38 -9.23 -1.66 -8.70
N PHE A 39 -8.89 -0.39 -8.45
CA PHE A 39 -9.60 0.76 -9.04
C PHE A 39 -9.63 0.72 -10.57
N SER A 40 -8.62 0.12 -11.20
CA SER A 40 -8.57 -0.07 -12.66
C SER A 40 -9.79 -0.77 -13.24
N VAL A 41 -10.50 -1.59 -12.45
CA VAL A 41 -11.75 -2.28 -12.87
C VAL A 41 -12.87 -1.28 -13.14
N PHE A 42 -12.86 -0.12 -12.49
CA PHE A 42 -13.86 0.94 -12.66
C PHE A 42 -13.51 1.90 -13.80
N LYS A 43 -12.27 1.91 -14.32
CA LYS A 43 -11.84 2.89 -15.33
C LYS A 43 -12.74 2.86 -16.58
N ASN A 44 -12.84 1.72 -17.25
CA ASN A 44 -13.64 1.60 -18.46
C ASN A 44 -15.15 1.82 -18.23
N PRO A 45 -15.76 1.25 -17.17
CA PRO A 45 -17.15 1.58 -16.83
C PRO A 45 -17.39 3.07 -16.59
N LEU A 46 -16.48 3.77 -15.89
CA LEU A 46 -16.60 5.22 -15.67
C LEU A 46 -16.49 6.01 -16.98
N LEU A 47 -15.55 5.63 -17.87
CA LEU A 47 -15.41 6.25 -19.20
C LEU A 47 -16.65 6.06 -20.08
N ALA A 48 -17.41 5.00 -19.84
CA ALA A 48 -18.65 4.72 -20.57
C ALA A 48 -19.88 5.43 -19.99
N LEU A 49 -19.74 6.17 -18.89
CA LEU A 49 -20.84 7.00 -18.39
C LEU A 49 -20.99 8.27 -19.23
N HIS A 50 -22.25 8.63 -19.48
CA HIS A 50 -22.59 9.84 -20.19
C HIS A 50 -23.41 10.75 -19.26
N GLY A 51 -23.08 12.03 -19.27
CA GLY A 51 -23.89 13.06 -18.64
C GLY A 51 -25.22 13.26 -19.36
N ALA A 52 -26.17 13.89 -18.71
CA ALA A 52 -27.44 14.27 -19.31
C ALA A 52 -27.27 15.23 -20.54
N ASP A 53 -26.15 15.95 -20.56
CA ASP A 53 -25.71 16.85 -21.63
C ASP A 53 -24.89 16.14 -22.74
N GLY A 54 -24.70 14.81 -22.62
CA GLY A 54 -23.88 14.00 -23.53
C GLY A 54 -22.37 14.08 -23.21
N SER A 55 -21.94 14.76 -22.14
CA SER A 55 -20.54 14.83 -21.74
C SER A 55 -19.99 13.45 -21.35
N VAL A 56 -18.72 13.22 -21.63
CA VAL A 56 -17.97 12.00 -21.25
C VAL A 56 -16.66 12.39 -20.58
N TRP A 57 -16.20 11.55 -19.67
CA TRP A 57 -14.90 11.75 -19.04
C TRP A 57 -13.78 11.14 -19.87
N ASN A 58 -12.60 11.73 -19.82
CA ASN A 58 -11.43 11.18 -20.49
C ASN A 58 -10.59 10.31 -19.52
N LEU A 59 -9.67 9.52 -20.10
CA LEU A 59 -8.84 8.57 -19.35
C LEU A 59 -7.99 9.24 -18.26
N LYS A 60 -7.47 10.43 -18.55
CA LYS A 60 -6.63 11.20 -17.62
C LYS A 60 -7.43 11.69 -16.41
N GLU A 61 -8.64 12.19 -16.64
CA GLU A 61 -9.55 12.63 -15.60
C GLU A 61 -9.95 11.47 -14.68
N VAL A 62 -10.35 10.32 -15.25
CA VAL A 62 -10.66 9.13 -14.45
C VAL A 62 -9.42 8.60 -13.71
N GLY A 63 -8.25 8.70 -14.31
CA GLY A 63 -6.97 8.33 -13.68
C GLY A 63 -6.64 9.15 -12.42
N TYR A 64 -7.00 10.44 -12.39
CA TYR A 64 -6.77 11.30 -11.23
C TYR A 64 -7.52 10.85 -9.97
N ILE A 65 -8.63 10.10 -10.08
CA ILE A 65 -9.37 9.59 -8.92
C ILE A 65 -8.43 8.75 -8.04
N PHE A 66 -7.71 7.81 -8.64
CA PHE A 66 -6.75 6.97 -7.92
C PHE A 66 -5.55 7.78 -7.40
N SER A 67 -4.99 8.66 -8.22
CA SER A 67 -3.85 9.50 -7.82
C SER A 67 -4.17 10.37 -6.61
N ILE A 68 -5.36 10.98 -6.55
CA ILE A 68 -5.83 11.75 -5.41
C ILE A 68 -5.97 10.84 -4.18
N ALA A 69 -6.53 9.63 -4.33
CA ALA A 69 -6.67 8.69 -3.22
C ALA A 69 -5.32 8.32 -2.60
N ILE A 70 -4.31 8.04 -3.42
CA ILE A 70 -2.96 7.71 -2.94
C ILE A 70 -2.25 8.95 -2.37
N ALA A 71 -2.47 10.14 -2.93
CA ALA A 71 -1.96 11.39 -2.36
C ALA A 71 -2.51 11.60 -0.94
N PHE A 72 -3.84 11.51 -0.77
CA PHE A 72 -4.49 11.68 0.53
C PHE A 72 -4.20 10.55 1.52
N LEU A 73 -3.90 9.33 1.04
CA LEU A 73 -3.38 8.26 1.89
C LEU A 73 -2.12 8.71 2.64
N GLY A 74 -1.09 9.18 1.94
CA GLY A 74 0.15 9.59 2.60
C GLY A 74 0.01 10.88 3.40
N ILE A 75 -0.76 11.87 2.90
CA ILE A 75 -1.02 13.12 3.61
C ILE A 75 -1.73 12.82 4.94
N SER A 76 -2.80 12.04 4.94
CA SER A 76 -3.55 11.71 6.16
C SER A 76 -2.72 10.86 7.12
N ALA A 77 -1.96 9.89 6.63
CA ALA A 77 -1.05 9.09 7.44
C ALA A 77 0.00 9.98 8.13
N ALA A 78 0.58 10.97 7.42
CA ALA A 78 1.56 11.89 7.95
C ALA A 78 0.96 12.82 9.02
N LEU A 79 -0.25 13.34 8.78
CA LEU A 79 -0.93 14.28 9.70
C LEU A 79 -1.45 13.57 10.96
N PHE A 80 -2.07 12.40 10.79
CA PHE A 80 -2.75 11.71 11.87
C PHE A 80 -1.90 10.66 12.60
N GLY A 81 -0.68 10.36 12.12
CA GLY A 81 0.19 9.37 12.77
C GLY A 81 0.49 9.67 14.24
N ALA A 82 0.79 10.94 14.57
CA ALA A 82 1.03 11.36 15.96
C ALA A 82 -0.25 11.34 16.82
N TRP A 83 -1.40 11.68 16.23
CA TRP A 83 -2.70 11.57 16.89
C TRP A 83 -3.05 10.12 17.20
N LEU A 84 -2.75 9.18 16.28
CA LEU A 84 -3.00 7.76 16.45
C LEU A 84 -2.30 7.17 17.68
N GLU A 85 -1.07 7.58 17.95
CA GLU A 85 -0.33 7.11 19.14
C GLU A 85 -1.05 7.46 20.45
N LYS A 86 -1.74 8.61 20.49
CA LYS A 86 -2.53 9.08 21.65
C LYS A 86 -3.93 8.48 21.67
N ALA A 87 -4.62 8.51 20.54
CA ALA A 87 -6.03 8.10 20.42
C ALA A 87 -6.23 6.58 20.48
N GLY A 88 -5.19 5.82 20.10
CA GLY A 88 -5.23 4.37 20.01
C GLY A 88 -5.75 3.83 18.67
N PRO A 89 -5.43 2.57 18.36
CA PRO A 89 -5.70 2.00 17.03
C PRO A 89 -7.19 1.82 16.76
N ARG A 90 -7.99 1.47 17.75
CA ARG A 90 -9.43 1.25 17.59
C ARG A 90 -10.14 2.50 17.08
N ARG A 91 -9.82 3.67 17.65
CA ARG A 91 -10.39 4.95 17.23
C ARG A 91 -9.96 5.30 15.82
N ALA A 92 -8.69 5.12 15.47
CA ALA A 92 -8.20 5.37 14.12
C ALA A 92 -8.83 4.45 13.07
N MET A 93 -8.96 3.13 13.37
CA MET A 93 -9.62 2.17 12.49
C MET A 93 -11.10 2.48 12.31
N PHE A 94 -11.79 2.97 13.35
CA PHE A 94 -13.18 3.41 13.28
C PHE A 94 -13.37 4.57 12.32
N TYR A 95 -12.56 5.62 12.44
CA TYR A 95 -12.60 6.74 11.50
C TYR A 95 -12.17 6.33 10.09
N ALA A 96 -11.22 5.39 9.96
CA ALA A 96 -10.86 4.82 8.68
C ALA A 96 -12.06 4.13 8.01
N ALA A 97 -12.81 3.32 8.77
CA ALA A 97 -14.00 2.63 8.26
C ALA A 97 -15.09 3.62 7.81
N ILE A 98 -15.34 4.68 8.60
CA ILE A 98 -16.29 5.74 8.23
C ILE A 98 -15.83 6.45 6.96
N CYS A 99 -14.58 6.92 6.91
CA CYS A 99 -14.08 7.66 5.76
C CYS A 99 -14.07 6.79 4.50
N PHE A 100 -13.60 5.54 4.61
CA PHE A 100 -13.53 4.66 3.45
C PHE A 100 -14.92 4.30 2.91
N GLY A 101 -15.87 3.94 3.79
CA GLY A 101 -17.26 3.68 3.42
C GLY A 101 -17.95 4.92 2.85
N ALA A 102 -17.86 6.07 3.52
CA ALA A 102 -18.42 7.34 3.04
C ALA A 102 -17.84 7.76 1.69
N GLY A 103 -16.53 7.52 1.47
CA GLY A 103 -15.89 7.75 0.19
C GLY A 103 -16.58 7.04 -0.97
N PHE A 104 -16.97 5.77 -0.77
CA PHE A 104 -17.74 5.01 -1.75
C PHE A 104 -19.15 5.57 -1.96
N TYR A 105 -19.85 5.97 -0.90
CA TYR A 105 -21.21 6.54 -1.01
C TYR A 105 -21.20 7.88 -1.75
N VAL A 106 -20.26 8.78 -1.43
CA VAL A 106 -20.11 10.06 -2.13
C VAL A 106 -19.74 9.83 -3.59
N SER A 107 -18.91 8.82 -3.89
CA SER A 107 -18.57 8.44 -5.26
C SER A 107 -19.75 7.84 -6.02
N ALA A 108 -20.62 7.10 -5.34
CA ALA A 108 -21.86 6.60 -5.93
C ALA A 108 -22.77 7.75 -6.38
N LEU A 109 -22.96 8.75 -5.52
CA LEU A 109 -23.68 9.98 -5.87
C LEU A 109 -23.01 10.70 -7.04
N GLY A 110 -21.68 10.84 -7.02
CA GLY A 110 -20.91 11.45 -8.10
C GLY A 110 -21.09 10.74 -9.43
N ALA A 111 -21.07 9.41 -9.44
CA ALA A 111 -21.31 8.61 -10.65
C ALA A 111 -22.76 8.73 -11.14
N GLN A 112 -23.73 8.78 -10.24
CA GLN A 112 -25.15 8.95 -10.57
C GLN A 112 -25.44 10.33 -11.15
N MET A 113 -24.79 11.37 -10.62
CA MET A 113 -24.96 12.77 -11.06
C MET A 113 -24.02 13.16 -12.21
N HIS A 114 -23.22 12.23 -12.71
CA HIS A 114 -22.14 12.49 -13.67
C HIS A 114 -21.21 13.63 -13.22
N SER A 115 -20.85 13.65 -11.93
CA SER A 115 -20.02 14.69 -11.30
C SER A 115 -18.65 14.12 -10.90
N LEU A 116 -17.64 14.37 -11.72
CA LEU A 116 -16.27 13.97 -11.46
C LEU A 116 -15.69 14.62 -10.19
N PRO A 117 -15.92 15.91 -9.89
CA PRO A 117 -15.50 16.51 -8.62
C PRO A 117 -16.04 15.77 -7.39
N SER A 118 -17.29 15.27 -7.45
CA SER A 118 -17.87 14.48 -6.36
C SER A 118 -17.15 13.14 -6.18
N ILE A 119 -16.70 12.49 -7.27
CA ILE A 119 -15.91 11.26 -7.20
C ILE A 119 -14.50 11.56 -6.68
N TYR A 120 -13.88 12.68 -7.07
CA TYR A 120 -12.60 13.12 -6.51
C TYR A 120 -12.71 13.36 -5.01
N LEU A 121 -13.77 14.03 -4.56
CA LEU A 121 -14.02 14.25 -3.13
C LEU A 121 -14.28 12.91 -2.41
N GLY A 122 -15.14 12.06 -2.97
CA GLY A 122 -15.55 10.80 -2.36
C GLY A 122 -14.40 9.80 -2.30
N TYR A 123 -14.07 9.18 -3.43
CA TYR A 123 -13.07 8.14 -3.50
C TYR A 123 -11.65 8.68 -3.25
N GLY A 124 -11.35 9.85 -3.86
CA GLY A 124 -10.03 10.47 -3.78
C GLY A 124 -9.72 11.00 -2.39
N VAL A 125 -10.45 12.01 -1.93
CA VAL A 125 -10.12 12.72 -0.68
C VAL A 125 -10.59 11.93 0.55
N ILE A 126 -11.89 11.69 0.67
CA ILE A 126 -12.47 11.05 1.86
C ILE A 126 -12.01 9.59 1.96
N GLY A 127 -12.08 8.84 0.86
CA GLY A 127 -11.56 7.49 0.77
C GLY A 127 -10.05 7.42 1.04
N GLY A 128 -9.27 8.35 0.49
CA GLY A 128 -7.82 8.47 0.72
C GLY A 128 -7.46 8.71 2.19
N ILE A 129 -8.24 9.54 2.90
CA ILE A 129 -8.09 9.70 4.36
C ILE A 129 -8.34 8.37 5.07
N GLY A 130 -9.40 7.66 4.69
CA GLY A 130 -9.69 6.31 5.20
C GLY A 130 -8.55 5.32 4.94
N LEU A 131 -7.95 5.37 3.75
CA LEU A 131 -6.78 4.56 3.40
C LEU A 131 -5.60 4.81 4.35
N GLY A 132 -5.23 6.07 4.59
CA GLY A 132 -4.06 6.39 5.42
C GLY A 132 -4.24 6.01 6.88
N LEU A 133 -5.39 6.35 7.49
CA LEU A 133 -5.72 5.97 8.87
C LEU A 133 -5.78 4.44 9.03
N GLY A 134 -6.41 3.75 8.07
CA GLY A 134 -6.53 2.30 8.05
C GLY A 134 -5.21 1.59 7.85
N TYR A 135 -4.27 2.21 7.13
CA TYR A 135 -2.97 1.60 6.86
C TYR A 135 -2.04 1.60 8.08
N ILE A 136 -1.87 2.75 8.74
CA ILE A 136 -0.87 2.88 9.81
C ILE A 136 -1.30 2.24 11.14
N SER A 137 -2.59 2.20 11.45
CA SER A 137 -3.07 1.79 12.77
C SER A 137 -2.88 0.29 13.08
N PRO A 138 -3.21 -0.68 12.18
CA PRO A 138 -2.94 -2.09 12.45
C PRO A 138 -1.44 -2.41 12.49
N VAL A 139 -0.64 -1.77 11.63
CA VAL A 139 0.81 -1.99 11.55
C VAL A 139 1.48 -1.67 12.87
N SER A 140 1.20 -0.50 13.44
CA SER A 140 1.78 -0.09 14.71
C SER A 140 1.33 -0.98 15.88
N THR A 141 0.11 -1.48 15.83
CA THR A 141 -0.43 -2.38 16.86
C THR A 141 0.28 -3.72 16.82
N LEU A 142 0.47 -4.30 15.63
CA LEU A 142 1.16 -5.58 15.48
C LEU A 142 2.64 -5.51 15.85
N ILE A 143 3.33 -4.42 15.54
CA ILE A 143 4.71 -4.20 15.98
C ILE A 143 4.84 -4.26 17.52
N LYS A 144 3.85 -3.76 18.26
CA LYS A 144 3.83 -3.79 19.72
C LYS A 144 3.60 -5.20 20.28
N TRP A 145 2.81 -6.04 19.56
CA TRP A 145 2.57 -7.43 19.92
C TRP A 145 3.71 -8.39 19.57
N PHE A 146 4.53 -8.05 18.58
CA PHE A 146 5.60 -8.91 18.08
C PHE A 146 6.96 -8.19 18.12
N PRO A 147 7.42 -7.76 19.32
CA PRO A 147 8.73 -7.10 19.45
C PRO A 147 9.89 -8.04 19.10
N ASP A 148 9.66 -9.35 19.19
CA ASP A 148 10.57 -10.45 18.84
C ASP A 148 10.72 -10.65 17.33
N ARG A 149 9.68 -10.34 16.55
CA ARG A 149 9.62 -10.56 15.09
C ARG A 149 8.89 -9.40 14.38
N PRO A 150 9.46 -8.18 14.41
CA PRO A 150 8.78 -7.00 13.88
C PRO A 150 8.53 -7.07 12.38
N GLY A 151 9.41 -7.71 11.59
CA GLY A 151 9.19 -7.94 10.16
C GLY A 151 8.02 -8.87 9.90
N LEU A 152 7.97 -10.03 10.56
CA LEU A 152 6.82 -10.94 10.46
C LEU A 152 5.52 -10.22 10.79
N SER A 153 5.50 -9.41 11.84
CA SER A 153 4.29 -8.71 12.27
C SER A 153 3.81 -7.68 11.26
N THR A 154 4.73 -6.92 10.68
CA THR A 154 4.38 -5.96 9.64
C THR A 154 3.95 -6.66 8.35
N GLY A 155 4.57 -7.79 8.02
CA GLY A 155 4.15 -8.66 6.93
C GLY A 155 2.71 -9.14 7.09
N LEU A 156 2.36 -9.68 8.27
CA LEU A 156 1.00 -10.12 8.62
C LEU A 156 -0.03 -8.99 8.53
N ALA A 157 0.34 -7.77 8.98
CA ALA A 157 -0.55 -6.63 8.89
C ALA A 157 -0.80 -6.23 7.43
N ILE A 158 0.27 -6.04 6.67
CA ILE A 158 0.22 -5.34 5.37
C ILE A 158 -0.10 -6.30 4.21
N MET A 159 0.07 -7.63 4.38
CA MET A 159 -0.25 -8.60 3.31
C MET A 159 -1.69 -8.46 2.82
N GLY A 160 -2.63 -8.13 3.70
CA GLY A 160 -4.03 -7.89 3.34
C GLY A 160 -4.20 -6.78 2.31
N PHE A 161 -3.43 -5.71 2.40
CA PHE A 161 -3.49 -4.63 1.41
C PHE A 161 -3.06 -5.12 0.01
N GLY A 162 -2.05 -5.97 -0.08
CA GLY A 162 -1.64 -6.58 -1.35
C GLY A 162 -2.70 -7.54 -1.93
N GLY A 163 -3.41 -8.27 -1.06
CA GLY A 163 -4.46 -9.22 -1.44
C GLY A 163 -5.82 -8.58 -1.71
N GLY A 164 -6.04 -7.34 -1.27
CA GLY A 164 -7.34 -6.67 -1.39
C GLY A 164 -7.83 -6.53 -2.84
N ALA A 165 -6.94 -6.28 -3.78
CA ALA A 165 -7.29 -6.19 -5.19
C ALA A 165 -7.70 -7.52 -5.81
N MET A 166 -7.09 -8.62 -5.35
CA MET A 166 -7.44 -9.98 -5.81
C MET A 166 -8.90 -10.33 -5.48
N ILE A 167 -9.43 -9.82 -4.37
CA ILE A 167 -10.82 -9.99 -3.95
C ILE A 167 -11.69 -8.86 -4.52
N GLY A 168 -11.24 -7.62 -4.38
CA GLY A 168 -12.00 -6.42 -4.73
C GLY A 168 -12.27 -6.27 -6.22
N GLY A 169 -11.36 -6.71 -7.09
CA GLY A 169 -11.53 -6.67 -8.54
C GLY A 169 -12.67 -7.57 -9.03
N PRO A 170 -12.63 -8.89 -8.78
CA PRO A 170 -13.72 -9.80 -9.10
C PRO A 170 -15.05 -9.42 -8.44
N LEU A 171 -15.02 -8.97 -7.17
CA LEU A 171 -16.22 -8.50 -6.47
C LEU A 171 -16.86 -7.33 -7.20
N ALA A 172 -16.09 -6.30 -7.57
CA ALA A 172 -16.57 -5.14 -8.30
C ALA A 172 -17.17 -5.52 -9.67
N SER A 173 -16.46 -6.38 -10.42
CA SER A 173 -16.92 -6.85 -11.73
C SER A 173 -18.24 -7.62 -11.66
N ASN A 174 -18.34 -8.55 -10.69
CA ASN A 174 -19.55 -9.36 -10.49
C ASN A 174 -20.72 -8.50 -10.01
N LEU A 175 -20.50 -7.55 -9.09
CA LEU A 175 -21.57 -6.63 -8.66
C LEU A 175 -22.03 -5.73 -9.79
N MET A 176 -21.12 -5.18 -10.61
CA MET A 176 -21.51 -4.38 -11.79
C MET A 176 -22.33 -5.19 -12.79
N ALA A 177 -21.94 -6.43 -13.06
CA ALA A 177 -22.69 -7.33 -13.93
C ALA A 177 -24.07 -7.64 -13.34
N TYR A 178 -24.17 -7.95 -12.06
CA TYR A 178 -25.40 -8.23 -11.34
C TYR A 178 -26.37 -7.04 -11.40
N PHE A 179 -25.92 -5.84 -11.02
CA PHE A 179 -26.78 -4.66 -11.01
C PHE A 179 -27.22 -4.27 -12.42
N LYS A 180 -26.33 -4.39 -13.42
CA LYS A 180 -26.68 -4.15 -14.83
C LYS A 180 -27.77 -5.11 -15.31
N SER A 181 -27.68 -6.39 -14.99
CA SER A 181 -28.68 -7.39 -15.39
C SER A 181 -30.05 -7.18 -14.71
N HIS A 182 -30.08 -6.47 -13.58
CA HIS A 182 -31.32 -6.11 -12.87
C HIS A 182 -31.82 -4.69 -13.21
N GLY A 183 -31.31 -4.07 -14.27
CA GLY A 183 -31.77 -2.75 -14.73
C GLY A 183 -31.37 -1.57 -13.82
N GLN A 184 -30.40 -1.77 -12.94
CA GLN A 184 -29.91 -0.73 -12.04
C GLN A 184 -28.69 0.00 -12.63
N ALA A 185 -28.43 1.22 -12.15
CA ALA A 185 -27.21 1.95 -12.46
C ALA A 185 -26.00 1.20 -11.86
N ALA A 186 -25.28 0.46 -12.70
CA ALA A 186 -24.29 -0.53 -12.27
C ALA A 186 -23.20 0.05 -11.36
N ILE A 187 -22.60 1.19 -11.72
CA ILE A 187 -21.49 1.78 -10.97
C ILE A 187 -21.96 2.33 -9.61
N PRO A 188 -22.98 3.21 -9.53
CA PRO A 188 -23.48 3.71 -8.26
C PRO A 188 -23.90 2.59 -7.30
N ALA A 189 -24.67 1.61 -7.79
CA ALA A 189 -25.11 0.48 -6.98
C ALA A 189 -23.93 -0.37 -6.46
N THR A 190 -22.91 -0.60 -7.33
CA THR A 190 -21.69 -1.31 -6.93
C THR A 190 -20.92 -0.53 -5.87
N PHE A 191 -20.76 0.78 -6.02
CA PHE A 191 -20.08 1.59 -5.00
C PHE A 191 -20.81 1.53 -3.65
N ILE A 192 -22.14 1.63 -3.62
CA ILE A 192 -22.93 1.49 -2.39
C ILE A 192 -22.73 0.12 -1.77
N ALA A 193 -22.86 -0.95 -2.53
CA ALA A 193 -22.69 -2.32 -2.04
C ALA A 193 -21.28 -2.56 -1.47
N MET A 194 -20.24 -2.14 -2.19
CA MET A 194 -18.85 -2.29 -1.74
C MET A 194 -18.55 -1.41 -0.53
N GLY A 195 -19.03 -0.17 -0.51
CA GLY A 195 -18.86 0.74 0.63
C GLY A 195 -19.48 0.16 1.92
N THR A 196 -20.70 -0.42 1.81
CA THR A 196 -21.35 -1.11 2.92
C THR A 196 -20.56 -2.33 3.39
N LEU A 197 -20.17 -3.20 2.45
CA LEU A 197 -19.42 -4.41 2.76
C LEU A 197 -18.10 -4.10 3.47
N TYR A 198 -17.34 -3.15 2.92
CA TYR A 198 -16.07 -2.76 3.52
C TYR A 198 -16.24 -2.10 4.88
N PHE A 199 -17.26 -1.24 5.03
CA PHE A 199 -17.56 -0.66 6.34
C PHE A 199 -17.82 -1.73 7.39
N VAL A 200 -18.69 -2.71 7.09
CA VAL A 200 -19.03 -3.81 8.00
C VAL A 200 -17.79 -4.64 8.33
N PHE A 201 -16.99 -4.98 7.31
CA PHE A 201 -15.79 -5.81 7.50
C PHE A 201 -14.69 -5.06 8.28
N MET A 202 -14.52 -3.77 8.04
CA MET A 202 -13.62 -2.93 8.82
C MET A 202 -14.10 -2.77 10.26
N MET A 203 -15.42 -2.69 10.51
CA MET A 203 -15.97 -2.64 11.86
C MET A 203 -15.68 -3.92 12.64
N PHE A 204 -15.66 -5.10 12.01
CA PHE A 204 -15.15 -6.31 12.65
C PHE A 204 -13.72 -6.11 13.17
N GLY A 205 -12.83 -5.53 12.36
CA GLY A 205 -11.48 -5.16 12.78
C GLY A 205 -11.47 -4.21 13.98
N VAL A 206 -12.32 -3.16 13.95
CA VAL A 206 -12.46 -2.18 15.03
C VAL A 206 -12.85 -2.83 16.36
N PHE A 207 -13.82 -3.74 16.35
CA PHE A 207 -14.27 -4.40 17.58
C PHE A 207 -13.29 -5.43 18.13
N THR A 208 -12.54 -6.09 17.25
CA THR A 208 -11.64 -7.19 17.62
C THR A 208 -10.22 -6.77 17.94
N ILE A 209 -9.76 -5.59 17.45
CA ILE A 209 -8.40 -5.12 17.72
C ILE A 209 -8.13 -4.95 19.21
N ARG A 210 -6.94 -5.39 19.64
CA ARG A 210 -6.44 -5.21 21.02
C ARG A 210 -5.01 -4.71 21.00
N VAL A 211 -4.65 -3.87 21.96
CA VAL A 211 -3.26 -3.46 22.22
C VAL A 211 -2.70 -4.28 23.39
N PRO A 212 -1.40 -4.56 23.42
CA PRO A 212 -0.81 -5.24 24.56
C PRO A 212 -0.87 -4.36 25.82
N GLN A 213 -0.79 -5.00 26.98
CA GLN A 213 -0.63 -4.30 28.26
C GLN A 213 0.70 -3.53 28.28
N PRO A 214 0.80 -2.47 29.10
CA PRO A 214 2.10 -1.85 29.37
C PRO A 214 3.13 -2.90 29.81
N ASP A 215 4.35 -2.81 29.30
CA ASP A 215 5.46 -3.71 29.59
C ASP A 215 5.28 -5.18 29.18
N TRP A 216 4.23 -5.50 28.43
CA TRP A 216 3.99 -6.83 27.90
C TRP A 216 5.15 -7.29 27.01
N LYS A 217 5.58 -8.51 27.20
CA LYS A 217 6.59 -9.20 26.40
C LYS A 217 6.15 -10.62 26.08
N PRO A 218 6.56 -11.20 24.94
CA PRO A 218 6.35 -12.61 24.66
C PRO A 218 7.00 -13.47 25.74
N GLU A 219 6.35 -14.56 26.12
CA GLU A 219 6.87 -15.50 27.11
C GLU A 219 8.23 -16.05 26.65
N GLY A 220 9.18 -16.11 27.57
CA GLY A 220 10.55 -16.60 27.33
C GLY A 220 11.41 -15.68 26.43
N TRP A 221 10.88 -14.52 25.98
CA TRP A 221 11.66 -13.62 25.14
C TRP A 221 12.37 -12.52 25.95
N THR A 222 13.65 -12.41 25.73
CA THR A 222 14.47 -11.27 26.18
C THR A 222 15.20 -10.67 24.99
N PRO A 223 15.37 -9.33 24.94
CA PRO A 223 16.20 -8.71 23.90
C PRO A 223 17.58 -9.35 23.84
N ALA A 224 18.06 -9.65 22.64
CA ALA A 224 19.37 -10.25 22.46
C ALA A 224 20.46 -9.36 23.08
N ALA A 225 21.40 -9.98 23.82
CA ALA A 225 22.51 -9.26 24.49
C ALA A 225 23.43 -8.54 23.48
N LYS A 226 23.55 -9.06 22.25
CA LYS A 226 24.23 -8.43 21.12
C LYS A 226 23.22 -8.14 20.02
N GLN A 227 22.76 -6.89 19.95
CA GLN A 227 21.95 -6.43 18.83
C GLN A 227 22.85 -5.88 17.72
N SER A 228 22.36 -5.97 16.47
CA SER A 228 23.00 -5.29 15.33
C SER A 228 23.14 -3.79 15.65
N ALA A 229 24.25 -3.18 15.24
CA ALA A 229 24.44 -1.73 15.36
C ALA A 229 23.33 -0.90 14.66
N MET A 230 22.57 -1.53 13.76
CA MET A 230 21.43 -0.92 13.07
C MET A 230 20.14 -0.93 13.91
N ILE A 231 20.11 -1.59 15.06
CA ILE A 231 18.94 -1.66 15.94
C ILE A 231 19.17 -0.72 17.13
N SER A 232 18.44 0.39 17.13
CA SER A 232 18.50 1.37 18.21
C SER A 232 17.80 0.86 19.47
N THR A 233 18.45 1.04 20.62
CA THR A 233 17.86 0.83 21.96
C THR A 233 17.19 2.09 22.51
N HIS A 234 17.24 3.20 21.75
CA HIS A 234 16.71 4.51 22.12
C HIS A 234 15.61 4.91 21.16
N ASN A 235 14.70 5.75 21.65
CA ASN A 235 13.64 6.32 20.82
C ASN A 235 14.07 7.68 20.28
N VAL A 236 13.51 8.05 19.13
CA VAL A 236 13.68 9.36 18.51
C VAL A 236 12.33 10.06 18.42
N ASP A 237 12.31 11.36 18.74
CA ASP A 237 11.09 12.15 18.59
C ASP A 237 10.70 12.33 17.13
N VAL A 238 9.39 12.41 16.88
CA VAL A 238 8.83 12.53 15.50
C VAL A 238 9.33 13.77 14.79
N GLN A 239 9.45 14.91 15.51
CA GLN A 239 9.91 16.18 14.91
C GLN A 239 11.42 16.16 14.61
N THR A 240 12.16 15.31 15.30
CA THR A 240 13.57 15.09 15.06
C THR A 240 13.82 14.05 13.98
N ALA A 241 13.08 12.93 13.99
CA ALA A 241 13.27 11.81 13.09
C ALA A 241 13.23 12.23 11.61
N TRP A 242 12.22 13.00 11.17
CA TRP A 242 12.07 13.41 9.78
C TRP A 242 13.15 14.39 9.27
N LYS A 243 13.90 15.01 10.18
CA LYS A 243 15.04 15.89 9.87
C LYS A 243 16.36 15.13 9.76
N THR A 244 16.38 13.83 10.07
CA THR A 244 17.58 13.01 10.01
C THR A 244 17.91 12.57 8.58
N PRO A 245 19.20 12.41 8.22
CA PRO A 245 19.57 11.81 6.95
C PRO A 245 18.97 10.41 6.75
N GLN A 246 18.84 9.62 7.82
CA GLN A 246 18.28 8.28 7.77
C GLN A 246 16.83 8.28 7.28
N PHE A 247 16.02 9.22 7.75
CA PHE A 247 14.64 9.34 7.29
C PHE A 247 14.57 9.67 5.79
N MET A 248 15.36 10.64 5.34
CA MET A 248 15.39 11.03 3.91
C MET A 248 15.88 9.88 3.03
N LEU A 249 16.90 9.14 3.48
CA LEU A 249 17.40 7.96 2.76
C LEU A 249 16.32 6.87 2.66
N LEU A 250 15.59 6.58 3.76
CA LEU A 250 14.49 5.63 3.75
C LEU A 250 13.30 6.12 2.92
N TRP A 251 13.08 7.44 2.87
CA TRP A 251 12.06 8.03 2.00
C TRP A 251 12.39 7.77 0.52
N ILE A 252 13.68 7.97 0.10
CA ILE A 252 14.14 7.66 -1.25
C ILE A 252 14.04 6.15 -1.52
N VAL A 253 14.47 5.32 -0.57
CA VAL A 253 14.37 3.85 -0.64
C VAL A 253 12.93 3.41 -0.92
N LEU A 254 11.97 3.93 -0.16
CA LEU A 254 10.57 3.59 -0.35
C LEU A 254 10.03 4.15 -1.67
N CYS A 255 10.31 5.43 -1.96
CA CYS A 255 9.82 6.11 -3.15
C CYS A 255 10.27 5.40 -4.44
N THR A 256 11.55 5.05 -4.56
CA THR A 256 12.09 4.39 -5.74
C THR A 256 11.58 2.96 -5.91
N ASN A 257 11.50 2.20 -4.81
CA ASN A 257 10.89 0.86 -4.81
C ASN A 257 9.45 0.90 -5.29
N VAL A 258 8.66 1.83 -4.74
CA VAL A 258 7.23 1.94 -5.05
C VAL A 258 7.00 2.46 -6.46
N THR A 259 7.77 3.44 -6.93
CA THR A 259 7.65 3.96 -8.29
C THR A 259 7.90 2.86 -9.32
N ALA A 260 8.94 2.04 -9.13
CA ALA A 260 9.25 0.94 -10.03
C ALA A 260 8.12 -0.11 -10.07
N GLY A 261 7.56 -0.50 -8.92
CA GLY A 261 6.49 -1.48 -8.86
C GLY A 261 5.15 -0.98 -9.41
N ILE A 262 4.77 0.28 -9.13
CA ILE A 262 3.56 0.90 -9.69
C ILE A 262 3.65 0.97 -11.21
N GLY A 263 4.84 1.23 -11.76
CA GLY A 263 5.05 1.27 -13.21
C GLY A 263 4.66 -0.03 -13.92
N ILE A 264 4.90 -1.19 -13.30
CA ILE A 264 4.39 -2.47 -13.84
C ILE A 264 2.89 -2.63 -13.55
N LEU A 265 2.46 -2.41 -12.30
CA LEU A 265 1.08 -2.70 -11.89
C LEU A 265 0.04 -1.93 -12.70
N GLU A 266 0.29 -0.66 -13.00
CA GLU A 266 -0.66 0.17 -13.73
C GLU A 266 -0.86 -0.30 -15.18
N GLN A 267 0.20 -0.80 -15.80
CA GLN A 267 0.20 -1.22 -17.21
C GLN A 267 0.24 -2.74 -17.40
N ALA A 268 0.12 -3.53 -16.32
CA ALA A 268 0.34 -4.97 -16.37
C ALA A 268 -0.49 -5.67 -17.46
N SER A 269 -1.80 -5.41 -17.50
CA SER A 269 -2.69 -6.04 -18.49
C SER A 269 -2.43 -5.56 -19.93
N PRO A 270 -2.39 -4.26 -20.25
CA PRO A 270 -2.05 -3.83 -21.60
C PRO A 270 -0.63 -4.19 -22.00
N MET A 271 0.34 -4.09 -21.10
CA MET A 271 1.75 -4.38 -21.39
C MET A 271 1.96 -5.84 -21.85
N ILE A 272 1.40 -6.83 -21.14
CA ILE A 272 1.56 -8.23 -21.53
C ILE A 272 0.85 -8.55 -22.85
N GLN A 273 -0.31 -7.90 -23.12
CA GLN A 273 -1.03 -8.04 -24.39
C GLN A 273 -0.26 -7.39 -25.55
N ASP A 274 0.32 -6.22 -25.33
CA ASP A 274 1.10 -5.52 -26.34
C ASP A 274 2.40 -6.27 -26.66
N LEU A 275 3.14 -6.72 -25.63
CA LEU A 275 4.43 -7.42 -25.81
C LEU A 275 4.27 -8.81 -26.43
N PHE A 276 3.17 -9.52 -26.12
CA PHE A 276 2.90 -10.88 -26.60
C PHE A 276 1.63 -10.91 -27.48
N LYS A 277 1.55 -9.95 -28.39
CA LYS A 277 0.41 -9.79 -29.32
C LYS A 277 0.14 -11.08 -30.09
N GLY A 278 -1.13 -11.50 -30.09
CA GLY A 278 -1.57 -12.74 -30.75
C GLY A 278 -1.40 -14.02 -29.91
N THR A 279 -0.64 -13.96 -28.79
CA THR A 279 -0.46 -15.08 -27.87
C THR A 279 -1.29 -14.90 -26.59
N ILE A 280 -1.39 -13.68 -26.08
CA ILE A 280 -2.08 -13.38 -24.81
C ILE A 280 -3.38 -12.62 -25.12
N GLY A 281 -4.51 -13.28 -24.82
CA GLY A 281 -5.83 -12.65 -24.86
C GLY A 281 -6.19 -11.94 -23.55
N THR A 282 -7.31 -11.23 -23.56
CA THR A 282 -7.79 -10.42 -22.42
C THR A 282 -7.95 -11.23 -21.14
N ALA A 283 -8.51 -12.46 -21.21
CA ALA A 283 -8.69 -13.32 -20.04
C ALA A 283 -7.36 -13.72 -19.39
N ALA A 284 -6.35 -14.07 -20.20
CA ALA A 284 -5.01 -14.41 -19.71
C ALA A 284 -4.31 -13.16 -19.09
N ALA A 285 -4.51 -11.98 -19.65
CA ALA A 285 -3.97 -10.74 -19.10
C ALA A 285 -4.61 -10.38 -17.76
N VAL A 286 -5.91 -10.63 -17.57
CA VAL A 286 -6.57 -10.50 -16.27
C VAL A 286 -6.00 -11.50 -15.26
N GLY A 287 -5.80 -12.76 -15.67
CA GLY A 287 -5.13 -13.78 -14.85
C GLY A 287 -3.71 -13.37 -14.42
N PHE A 288 -2.96 -12.75 -15.32
CA PHE A 288 -1.62 -12.22 -15.02
C PHE A 288 -1.66 -11.14 -13.92
N VAL A 289 -2.59 -10.19 -13.99
CA VAL A 289 -2.77 -9.17 -12.93
C VAL A 289 -3.11 -9.82 -11.58
N GLY A 290 -3.97 -10.84 -11.58
CA GLY A 290 -4.29 -11.62 -10.37
C GLY A 290 -3.06 -12.32 -9.80
N LEU A 291 -2.22 -12.90 -10.65
CA LEU A 291 -0.98 -13.57 -10.26
C LEU A 291 0.03 -12.55 -9.68
N LEU A 292 0.19 -11.40 -10.29
CA LEU A 292 1.03 -10.32 -9.75
C LEU A 292 0.56 -9.89 -8.35
N SER A 293 -0.76 -9.76 -8.14
CA SER A 293 -1.33 -9.42 -6.84
C SER A 293 -1.07 -10.50 -5.78
N LEU A 294 -1.14 -11.78 -6.17
CA LEU A 294 -0.82 -12.90 -5.29
C LEU A 294 0.66 -12.86 -4.85
N PHE A 295 1.58 -12.62 -5.79
CA PHE A 295 3.01 -12.51 -5.48
C PHE A 295 3.32 -11.24 -4.65
N ASN A 296 2.64 -10.14 -4.89
CA ASN A 296 2.72 -8.94 -4.06
C ASN A 296 2.26 -9.23 -2.61
N MET A 297 1.13 -9.91 -2.44
CA MET A 297 0.62 -10.32 -1.13
C MET A 297 1.59 -11.28 -0.42
N GLY A 298 2.01 -12.35 -1.09
CA GLY A 298 2.97 -13.32 -0.57
C GLY A 298 4.31 -12.68 -0.24
N GLY A 299 4.80 -11.79 -1.09
CA GLY A 299 6.03 -11.05 -0.89
C GLY A 299 6.02 -10.19 0.37
N ARG A 300 4.89 -9.56 0.70
CA ARG A 300 4.74 -8.82 1.96
C ARG A 300 4.95 -9.68 3.18
N PHE A 301 4.45 -10.91 3.16
CA PHE A 301 4.62 -11.84 4.27
C PHE A 301 6.04 -12.43 4.32
N PHE A 302 6.48 -13.07 3.22
CA PHE A 302 7.74 -13.82 3.20
C PHE A 302 8.96 -12.93 3.35
N TRP A 303 9.08 -11.86 2.56
CA TRP A 303 10.25 -10.99 2.62
C TRP A 303 10.36 -10.22 3.94
N ALA A 304 9.23 -9.81 4.51
CA ALA A 304 9.25 -9.14 5.81
C ALA A 304 9.68 -10.10 6.92
N ALA A 305 9.23 -11.35 6.89
CA ALA A 305 9.70 -12.40 7.82
C ALA A 305 11.19 -12.73 7.62
N ILE A 306 11.65 -12.87 6.37
CA ILE A 306 13.06 -13.10 6.02
C ILE A 306 13.92 -11.93 6.52
N SER A 307 13.41 -10.70 6.46
CA SER A 307 14.13 -9.51 6.93
C SER A 307 14.44 -9.53 8.43
N ASP A 308 13.71 -10.31 9.24
CA ASP A 308 14.03 -10.54 10.65
C ASP A 308 15.31 -11.39 10.82
N LEU A 309 15.65 -12.21 9.81
CA LEU A 309 16.80 -13.11 9.84
C LEU A 309 18.06 -12.45 9.26
N ILE A 310 17.94 -11.84 8.06
CA ILE A 310 19.10 -11.28 7.34
C ILE A 310 19.31 -9.78 7.60
N GLY A 311 18.36 -9.12 8.28
CA GLY A 311 18.37 -7.69 8.53
C GLY A 311 17.77 -6.83 7.40
N ARG A 312 17.22 -5.67 7.77
CA ARG A 312 16.45 -4.80 6.84
C ARG A 312 17.29 -4.26 5.70
N LYS A 313 18.50 -3.79 6.04
CA LYS A 313 19.42 -3.21 5.07
C LYS A 313 19.85 -4.23 4.01
N ALA A 314 20.12 -5.48 4.41
CA ALA A 314 20.46 -6.57 3.49
C ALA A 314 19.26 -6.97 2.63
N THR A 315 18.06 -7.01 3.20
CA THR A 315 16.84 -7.30 2.45
C THR A 315 16.59 -6.29 1.34
N TYR A 316 16.70 -4.98 1.64
CA TYR A 316 16.59 -3.95 0.61
C TYR A 316 17.74 -3.96 -0.40
N PHE A 317 18.95 -4.34 0.02
CA PHE A 317 20.05 -4.56 -0.91
C PHE A 317 19.68 -5.64 -1.95
N CYS A 318 19.10 -6.76 -1.51
CA CYS A 318 18.61 -7.81 -2.43
C CYS A 318 17.51 -7.27 -3.35
N PHE A 319 16.51 -6.54 -2.82
CA PHE A 319 15.43 -5.98 -3.63
C PHE A 319 15.95 -5.09 -4.74
N PHE A 320 16.85 -4.19 -4.43
CA PHE A 320 17.38 -3.23 -5.38
C PHE A 320 18.35 -3.85 -6.37
N SER A 321 19.29 -4.70 -5.91
CA SER A 321 20.29 -5.33 -6.78
C SER A 321 19.64 -6.30 -7.76
N ILE A 322 18.83 -7.22 -7.24
CA ILE A 322 18.14 -8.22 -8.08
C ILE A 322 17.10 -7.50 -8.96
N GLY A 323 16.31 -6.59 -8.37
CA GLY A 323 15.28 -5.85 -9.10
C GLY A 323 15.83 -5.03 -10.25
N ALA A 324 16.94 -4.31 -10.05
CA ALA A 324 17.57 -3.51 -11.11
C ALA A 324 17.98 -4.39 -12.28
N VAL A 325 18.63 -5.54 -12.02
CA VAL A 325 19.02 -6.50 -13.08
C VAL A 325 17.78 -7.06 -13.78
N LEU A 326 16.76 -7.46 -13.02
CA LEU A 326 15.55 -8.05 -13.59
C LEU A 326 14.77 -7.05 -14.45
N TYR A 327 14.61 -5.79 -14.01
CA TYR A 327 13.99 -4.74 -14.82
C TYR A 327 14.78 -4.44 -16.10
N PHE A 328 16.12 -4.50 -16.03
CA PHE A 328 16.98 -4.29 -17.18
C PHE A 328 16.86 -5.41 -18.22
N VAL A 329 16.77 -6.67 -17.76
CA VAL A 329 16.70 -7.84 -18.64
C VAL A 329 15.28 -8.11 -19.16
N LEU A 330 14.24 -7.71 -18.41
CA LEU A 330 12.84 -8.02 -18.71
C LEU A 330 12.40 -7.69 -20.14
N PRO A 331 12.81 -6.56 -20.75
CA PRO A 331 12.46 -6.24 -22.15
C PRO A 331 13.02 -7.21 -23.18
N SER A 332 14.11 -7.89 -22.87
CA SER A 332 14.79 -8.83 -23.78
C SER A 332 14.18 -10.22 -23.78
N LEU A 333 13.17 -10.46 -22.95
CA LEU A 333 12.54 -11.77 -22.85
C LEU A 333 11.45 -11.96 -23.91
N HIS A 334 11.61 -13.01 -24.71
CA HIS A 334 10.62 -13.39 -25.72
C HIS A 334 9.66 -14.49 -25.23
N SER A 335 9.93 -15.11 -24.08
CA SER A 335 9.09 -16.13 -23.48
C SER A 335 8.06 -15.52 -22.55
N VAL A 336 6.77 -15.81 -22.77
CA VAL A 336 5.67 -15.43 -21.86
C VAL A 336 5.95 -15.93 -20.44
N PHE A 337 6.36 -17.19 -20.29
CA PHE A 337 6.64 -17.78 -18.99
C PHE A 337 7.78 -17.04 -18.28
N GLY A 338 8.88 -16.76 -18.97
CA GLY A 338 10.02 -16.03 -18.40
C GLY A 338 9.63 -14.61 -17.98
N PHE A 339 8.87 -13.89 -18.82
CA PHE A 339 8.36 -12.56 -18.51
C PHE A 339 7.46 -12.56 -17.26
N VAL A 340 6.49 -13.48 -17.21
CA VAL A 340 5.57 -13.62 -16.06
C VAL A 340 6.32 -13.98 -14.78
N ALA A 341 7.25 -14.93 -14.84
CA ALA A 341 8.04 -15.34 -13.67
C ALA A 341 8.86 -14.18 -13.09
N ILE A 342 9.55 -13.41 -13.94
CA ILE A 342 10.31 -12.24 -13.50
C ILE A 342 9.37 -11.14 -12.98
N ALA A 343 8.28 -10.85 -13.64
CA ALA A 343 7.32 -9.86 -13.18
C ALA A 343 6.73 -10.24 -11.81
N CYS A 344 6.41 -11.52 -11.58
CA CYS A 344 5.96 -12.02 -10.28
C CYS A 344 7.03 -11.84 -9.19
N LEU A 345 8.30 -12.15 -9.50
CA LEU A 345 9.39 -11.94 -8.53
C LEU A 345 9.59 -10.47 -8.22
N LEU A 346 9.56 -9.58 -9.21
CA LEU A 346 9.63 -8.13 -9.03
C LEU A 346 8.49 -7.64 -8.13
N LEU A 347 7.27 -8.10 -8.35
CA LEU A 347 6.11 -7.71 -7.54
C LEU A 347 6.15 -8.30 -6.12
N SER A 348 6.78 -9.46 -5.93
CA SER A 348 7.01 -9.99 -4.58
C SER A 348 7.96 -9.09 -3.79
N MET A 349 9.04 -8.61 -4.41
CA MET A 349 10.00 -7.69 -3.79
C MET A 349 9.40 -6.30 -3.56
N TYR A 350 8.57 -5.80 -4.48
CA TYR A 350 7.77 -4.60 -4.31
C TYR A 350 6.90 -4.69 -3.06
N GLY A 351 6.14 -5.77 -2.91
CA GLY A 351 5.33 -6.03 -1.71
C GLY A 351 6.18 -6.12 -0.45
N GLY A 352 7.31 -6.84 -0.53
CA GLY A 352 8.28 -6.98 0.55
C GLY A 352 8.83 -5.64 1.04
N GLY A 353 9.08 -4.69 0.12
CA GLY A 353 9.53 -3.34 0.45
C GLY A 353 8.54 -2.61 1.36
N PHE A 354 7.25 -2.64 1.03
CA PHE A 354 6.23 -2.05 1.90
C PHE A 354 6.16 -2.67 3.29
N ALA A 355 6.28 -4.00 3.37
CA ALA A 355 6.12 -4.69 4.63
C ALA A 355 7.38 -4.62 5.52
N THR A 356 8.55 -4.46 4.92
CA THR A 356 9.83 -4.36 5.65
C THR A 356 10.07 -2.96 6.21
N ILE A 357 9.55 -1.89 5.58
CA ILE A 357 9.89 -0.50 5.94
C ILE A 357 9.47 -0.11 7.36
N PRO A 358 8.29 -0.49 7.91
CA PRO A 358 7.93 -0.11 9.27
C PRO A 358 8.85 -0.74 10.32
N ALA A 359 9.29 -1.98 10.07
CA ALA A 359 10.27 -2.66 10.91
C ALA A 359 11.66 -1.98 10.82
N TYR A 360 12.05 -1.50 9.64
CA TYR A 360 13.29 -0.75 9.45
C TYR A 360 13.26 0.58 10.20
N LEU A 361 12.11 1.29 10.18
CA LEU A 361 11.91 2.50 10.98
C LEU A 361 11.98 2.21 12.47
N LYS A 362 11.33 1.12 12.95
CA LYS A 362 11.43 0.69 14.35
C LYS A 362 12.88 0.43 14.74
N ASP A 363 13.63 -0.28 13.90
CA ASP A 363 15.01 -0.63 14.18
C ASP A 363 15.91 0.63 14.29
N LEU A 364 15.69 1.66 13.47
CA LEU A 364 16.49 2.88 13.47
C LEU A 364 16.05 3.92 14.50
N PHE A 365 14.74 4.12 14.69
CA PHE A 365 14.18 5.22 15.48
C PHE A 365 13.51 4.79 16.79
N GLY A 366 13.50 3.49 17.08
CA GLY A 366 12.78 2.93 18.23
C GLY A 366 11.29 2.75 17.98
N GLY A 367 10.62 2.06 18.91
CA GLY A 367 9.21 1.67 18.76
C GLY A 367 8.18 2.69 19.25
N TYR A 368 8.61 3.71 20.01
CA TYR A 368 7.69 4.63 20.71
C TYR A 368 6.85 5.48 19.74
N ASN A 369 7.49 6.11 18.76
CA ASN A 369 6.83 6.98 17.77
C ASN A 369 6.72 6.34 16.38
N VAL A 370 6.83 5.02 16.25
CA VAL A 370 6.95 4.34 14.95
C VAL A 370 5.77 4.61 14.02
N SER A 371 4.53 4.71 14.53
CA SER A 371 3.35 5.03 13.72
C SER A 371 3.43 6.41 13.08
N ALA A 372 3.85 7.40 13.87
CA ALA A 372 3.94 8.78 13.42
C ALA A 372 5.08 8.98 12.41
N ILE A 373 6.23 8.32 12.64
CA ILE A 373 7.38 8.35 11.74
C ILE A 373 7.02 7.61 10.43
N HIS A 374 6.38 6.44 10.54
CA HIS A 374 5.91 5.68 9.39
C HIS A 374 4.86 6.46 8.57
N GLY A 375 3.89 7.08 9.25
CA GLY A 375 2.90 7.92 8.58
C GLY A 375 3.54 9.02 7.73
N ARG A 376 4.56 9.71 8.26
CA ARG A 376 5.32 10.71 7.48
C ARG A 376 6.08 10.09 6.32
N LEU A 377 6.63 8.90 6.49
CA LEU A 377 7.36 8.20 5.42
C LEU A 377 6.43 7.80 4.26
N LEU A 378 5.15 7.55 4.52
CA LEU A 378 4.18 7.19 3.48
C LEU A 378 3.93 8.31 2.45
N THR A 379 4.39 9.54 2.68
CA THR A 379 4.45 10.58 1.66
C THR A 379 5.33 10.17 0.47
N ALA A 380 6.31 9.28 0.68
CA ALA A 380 7.08 8.65 -0.39
C ALA A 380 6.20 7.79 -1.32
N TRP A 381 5.22 7.08 -0.74
CA TRP A 381 4.23 6.32 -1.51
C TRP A 381 3.31 7.25 -2.30
N SER A 382 2.83 8.34 -1.69
CA SER A 382 2.02 9.33 -2.40
C SER A 382 2.76 9.92 -3.59
N THR A 383 4.03 10.28 -3.40
CA THR A 383 4.89 10.78 -4.48
C THR A 383 5.05 9.73 -5.57
N ALA A 384 5.36 8.49 -5.22
CA ALA A 384 5.52 7.40 -6.18
C ALA A 384 4.23 7.08 -6.94
N GLY A 385 3.07 7.15 -6.26
CA GLY A 385 1.75 6.93 -6.85
C GLY A 385 1.33 8.01 -7.86
N ILE A 386 1.98 9.16 -7.83
CA ILE A 386 1.82 10.23 -8.82
C ILE A 386 2.91 10.13 -9.89
N VAL A 387 4.16 10.05 -9.47
CA VAL A 387 5.34 10.08 -10.38
C VAL A 387 5.41 8.84 -11.26
N GLY A 388 5.09 7.65 -10.72
CA GLY A 388 5.10 6.39 -11.48
C GLY A 388 4.20 6.45 -12.72
N PRO A 389 2.89 6.68 -12.55
CA PRO A 389 1.97 6.87 -13.68
C PRO A 389 2.38 7.98 -14.64
N LEU A 390 2.86 9.12 -14.13
CA LEU A 390 3.32 10.22 -14.99
C LEU A 390 4.49 9.82 -15.90
N ILE A 391 5.47 9.07 -15.38
CA ILE A 391 6.58 8.55 -16.18
C ILE A 391 6.08 7.60 -17.24
N VAL A 392 5.30 6.60 -16.83
CA VAL A 392 4.84 5.53 -17.71
C VAL A 392 3.92 6.06 -18.81
N ASN A 393 2.87 6.77 -18.43
CA ASN A 393 1.88 7.29 -19.36
C ASN A 393 2.49 8.39 -20.25
N GLY A 394 3.37 9.25 -19.70
CA GLY A 394 4.07 10.28 -20.47
C GLY A 394 4.94 9.69 -21.59
N ILE A 395 5.64 8.58 -21.33
CA ILE A 395 6.46 7.90 -22.35
C ILE A 395 5.56 7.21 -23.38
N LEU A 396 4.49 6.54 -22.95
CA LEU A 396 3.54 5.87 -23.85
C LEU A 396 2.84 6.89 -24.76
N ASP A 397 2.32 7.98 -24.21
CA ASP A 397 1.64 9.03 -24.96
C ASP A 397 2.56 9.70 -25.99
N HIS A 398 3.81 10.00 -25.56
CA HIS A 398 4.82 10.58 -26.44
C HIS A 398 5.18 9.63 -27.59
N SER A 399 5.29 8.32 -27.32
CA SER A 399 5.58 7.32 -28.34
C SER A 399 4.43 7.22 -29.34
N VAL A 400 3.18 7.15 -28.87
CA VAL A 400 1.98 7.08 -29.71
C VAL A 400 1.85 8.34 -30.58
N ALA A 401 2.10 9.52 -30.01
CA ALA A 401 2.06 10.80 -30.76
C ALA A 401 3.10 10.87 -31.88
N ARG A 402 4.17 10.10 -31.79
CA ARG A 402 5.21 9.96 -32.82
C ARG A 402 4.98 8.77 -33.79
N GLY A 403 3.87 8.07 -33.67
CA GLY A 403 3.60 6.86 -34.46
C GLY A 403 4.47 5.65 -34.06
N ILE A 404 5.16 5.69 -32.91
CA ILE A 404 5.98 4.58 -32.41
C ILE A 404 5.07 3.57 -31.70
N PRO A 405 5.13 2.28 -32.07
CA PRO A 405 4.35 1.24 -31.39
C PRO A 405 4.65 1.18 -29.90
N LYS A 406 3.62 0.96 -29.07
CA LYS A 406 3.76 0.88 -27.59
C LYS A 406 4.77 -0.18 -27.15
N GLN A 407 4.90 -1.28 -27.90
CA GLN A 407 5.90 -2.33 -27.64
C GLN A 407 7.33 -1.79 -27.57
N GLN A 408 7.67 -0.75 -28.34
CA GLN A 408 8.99 -0.14 -28.33
C GLN A 408 9.17 0.89 -27.20
N ALA A 409 8.09 1.34 -26.55
CA ALA A 409 8.14 2.23 -25.41
C ALA A 409 8.39 1.48 -24.08
N TYR A 410 7.89 0.26 -23.94
CA TYR A 410 8.06 -0.53 -22.71
C TYR A 410 9.53 -0.76 -22.30
N PRO A 411 10.47 -1.08 -23.20
CA PRO A 411 11.89 -1.17 -22.84
C PRO A 411 12.44 0.09 -22.17
N VAL A 412 12.11 1.25 -22.69
CA VAL A 412 12.54 2.52 -22.11
C VAL A 412 11.99 2.71 -20.70
N ILE A 413 10.70 2.41 -20.50
CA ILE A 413 10.03 2.47 -19.19
C ILE A 413 10.75 1.53 -18.20
N LEU A 414 10.95 0.27 -18.58
CA LEU A 414 11.56 -0.74 -17.72
C LEU A 414 13.03 -0.42 -17.37
N HIS A 415 13.79 0.15 -18.30
CA HIS A 415 15.16 0.60 -18.03
C HIS A 415 15.18 1.81 -17.08
N ILE A 416 14.21 2.73 -17.17
CA ILE A 416 14.07 3.83 -16.19
C ILE A 416 13.76 3.24 -14.81
N MET A 417 12.88 2.24 -14.70
CA MET A 417 12.59 1.58 -13.43
C MET A 417 13.84 0.89 -12.86
N SER A 418 14.66 0.26 -13.71
CA SER A 418 15.97 -0.27 -13.31
C SER A 418 16.87 0.82 -12.73
N GLY A 419 16.98 1.97 -13.39
CA GLY A 419 17.76 3.13 -12.92
C GLY A 419 17.26 3.67 -11.57
N LEU A 420 15.94 3.72 -11.36
CA LEU A 420 15.36 4.12 -10.07
C LEU A 420 15.74 3.16 -8.96
N LEU A 421 15.78 1.84 -9.23
CA LEU A 421 16.22 0.87 -8.23
C LEU A 421 17.71 1.00 -7.92
N VAL A 422 18.56 1.36 -8.90
CA VAL A 422 19.97 1.68 -8.62
C VAL A 422 20.09 2.91 -7.69
N LEU A 423 19.29 3.94 -7.90
CA LEU A 423 19.22 5.08 -6.98
C LEU A 423 18.79 4.66 -5.57
N GLY A 424 17.77 3.80 -5.46
CA GLY A 424 17.33 3.22 -4.21
C GLY A 424 18.41 2.38 -3.52
N LEU A 425 19.20 1.61 -4.29
CA LEU A 425 20.33 0.86 -3.80
C LEU A 425 21.39 1.77 -3.17
N LEU A 426 21.76 2.82 -3.85
CA LEU A 426 22.73 3.81 -3.35
C LEU A 426 22.24 4.45 -2.05
N ALA A 427 20.96 4.87 -2.01
CA ALA A 427 20.36 5.42 -0.80
C ALA A 427 20.37 4.40 0.36
N ASN A 428 20.01 3.13 0.12
CA ASN A 428 20.03 2.09 1.14
C ASN A 428 21.45 1.80 1.67
N LEU A 429 22.45 1.80 0.81
CA LEU A 429 23.85 1.61 1.21
C LEU A 429 24.35 2.71 2.14
N MET A 430 23.88 3.95 1.95
CA MET A 430 24.23 5.12 2.76
C MET A 430 23.53 5.13 4.14
N VAL A 431 22.50 4.31 4.37
CA VAL A 431 21.83 4.24 5.68
C VAL A 431 22.80 3.77 6.74
N LYS A 432 22.94 4.57 7.81
CA LYS A 432 23.78 4.31 8.99
C LYS A 432 22.92 4.38 10.25
N PRO A 433 23.38 3.85 11.39
CA PRO A 433 22.71 4.04 12.67
C PRO A 433 22.43 5.52 12.96
N VAL A 434 21.34 5.78 13.69
CA VAL A 434 20.98 7.14 14.09
C VAL A 434 21.95 7.64 15.17
N ALA A 435 22.50 8.83 15.00
CA ALA A 435 23.46 9.42 15.94
C ALA A 435 22.80 9.76 17.28
N GLU A 436 23.54 9.64 18.37
CA GLU A 436 23.10 9.87 19.76
C GLU A 436 22.46 11.24 19.99
N LYS A 437 22.94 12.26 19.29
CA LYS A 437 22.40 13.64 19.38
C LYS A 437 20.91 13.75 19.02
N TYR A 438 20.34 12.72 18.38
CA TYR A 438 18.94 12.67 17.99
C TYR A 438 18.09 11.84 18.96
N TRP A 439 18.70 11.19 19.94
CA TRP A 439 17.97 10.34 20.89
C TRP A 439 17.16 11.16 21.87
N MET A 440 15.99 10.63 22.22
CA MET A 440 15.21 11.18 23.33
C MET A 440 15.93 10.90 24.65
N PRO A 441 15.84 11.83 25.62
CA PRO A 441 16.28 11.53 27.00
C PRO A 441 15.63 10.22 27.48
N LYS A 442 16.36 9.43 28.25
CA LYS A 442 15.76 8.28 28.95
C LYS A 442 14.73 8.82 29.95
N ALA A 443 13.47 8.34 29.80
CA ALA A 443 12.40 8.63 30.74
C ALA A 443 12.66 7.91 32.08
#